data_8a1734b13dc2a3a3333658765c90a209
#
_entry.id   8a1734b13dc2a3a3333658765c90a209
#
_cell.length_a   1.000
_cell.length_b   1.000
_cell.length_c   1.000
_cell.angle_alpha   90.00
_cell.angle_beta   90.00
_cell.angle_gamma   90.00
#
_symmetry.space_group_name_H-M   'P 1'
#
loop_
_entity.id
_entity.type
_entity.pdbx_description
1 polymer ?
#
loop_
_entity_poly.entity_id
_entity_poly.type
_entity_poly.pdbx_seq_one_letter_code
_entity_poly.pdbx_strand_id
1 'polypeptide(L)'
;TLVQDIYRTIDEGLDKRKTDKAFLETFSKNVMESIEKFLFEKREDVTTLRLSQIGRPDRQLWYDIKSDIKPKKLDAKTRIKFLYGEILESLAILLAEASGHDVSEMQKMEEIEGVKGHKDCRIDGTLVDIKSASSYSFKKFKDGSLVTNDPFGYISQISAYAESAGDDSAGFLAIDKSTGELAYLPVESIHMINVSDRVKH
;
A
#
# COMPACT_ATOMS: atom_id res chain seq x y z
N THR A 1 15.16 2.41 -13.84
CA THR A 1 14.26 2.69 -12.70
C THR A 1 13.16 1.66 -12.63
N LEU A 2 12.61 1.40 -11.43
CA LEU A 2 11.55 0.40 -11.21
C LEU A 2 10.45 0.46 -12.29
N VAL A 3 9.84 1.62 -12.52
CA VAL A 3 8.74 1.77 -13.50
C VAL A 3 9.22 1.52 -14.95
N GLN A 4 10.39 2.01 -15.32
CA GLN A 4 10.95 1.78 -16.67
C GLN A 4 11.30 0.31 -16.89
N ASP A 5 11.82 -0.36 -15.87
CA ASP A 5 12.17 -1.77 -15.94
C ASP A 5 10.92 -2.64 -16.06
N ILE A 6 9.83 -2.30 -15.35
CA ILE A 6 8.52 -2.93 -15.50
C ILE A 6 8.01 -2.77 -16.95
N TYR A 7 7.97 -1.55 -17.47
CA TYR A 7 7.48 -1.31 -18.84
C TYR A 7 8.33 -2.03 -19.89
N ARG A 8 9.66 -1.97 -19.76
CA ARG A 8 10.56 -2.71 -20.67
C ARG A 8 10.26 -4.21 -20.64
N THR A 9 10.09 -4.80 -19.47
CA THR A 9 9.79 -6.22 -19.32
C THR A 9 8.46 -6.61 -19.97
N ILE A 10 7.44 -5.74 -19.88
CA ILE A 10 6.15 -5.97 -20.53
C ILE A 10 6.29 -5.89 -22.06
N ASP A 11 7.01 -4.88 -22.57
CA ASP A 11 7.17 -4.66 -24.01
C ASP A 11 8.01 -5.76 -24.67
N GLU A 12 9.10 -6.19 -24.02
CA GLU A 12 9.99 -7.22 -24.55
C GLU A 12 9.48 -8.65 -24.30
N GLY A 13 8.69 -8.83 -23.24
CA GLY A 13 8.21 -10.11 -22.76
C GLY A 13 9.31 -10.95 -22.09
N LEU A 14 8.88 -11.97 -21.34
CA LEU A 14 9.77 -12.90 -20.64
C LEU A 14 9.97 -14.19 -21.44
N ASP A 15 11.21 -14.71 -21.46
CA ASP A 15 11.49 -16.03 -22.01
C ASP A 15 10.99 -17.13 -21.05
N LYS A 16 9.85 -17.75 -21.41
CA LYS A 16 9.21 -18.82 -20.62
C LYS A 16 10.12 -19.98 -20.23
N ARG A 17 11.21 -20.22 -20.97
CA ARG A 17 12.12 -21.34 -20.73
C ARG A 17 13.21 -21.03 -19.72
N LYS A 18 13.51 -19.74 -19.54
CA LYS A 18 14.60 -19.25 -18.70
C LYS A 18 14.13 -18.58 -17.42
N THR A 19 12.85 -18.23 -17.34
CA THR A 19 12.32 -17.45 -16.23
C THR A 19 11.78 -18.40 -15.16
N ASP A 20 12.22 -18.22 -13.92
CA ASP A 20 11.58 -18.81 -12.75
C ASP A 20 10.15 -18.26 -12.66
N LYS A 21 9.21 -19.11 -12.30
CA LYS A 21 7.79 -18.77 -12.24
C LYS A 21 7.26 -18.63 -10.82
N ALA A 22 8.14 -18.64 -9.83
CA ALA A 22 7.75 -18.54 -8.42
C ALA A 22 6.89 -17.29 -8.13
N PHE A 23 7.19 -16.17 -8.79
CA PHE A 23 6.38 -14.96 -8.68
C PHE A 23 4.93 -15.13 -9.19
N LEU A 24 4.69 -16.00 -10.19
CA LEU A 24 3.33 -16.32 -10.66
C LEU A 24 2.55 -17.13 -9.61
N GLU A 25 3.23 -18.04 -8.92
CA GLU A 25 2.61 -18.82 -7.84
C GLU A 25 2.28 -17.91 -6.66
N THR A 26 3.19 -17.03 -6.27
CA THR A 26 2.96 -16.01 -5.22
C THR A 26 1.78 -15.11 -5.57
N PHE A 27 1.73 -14.58 -6.80
CA PHE A 27 0.62 -13.76 -7.27
C PHE A 27 -0.70 -14.52 -7.24
N SER A 28 -0.72 -15.76 -7.76
CA SER A 28 -1.93 -16.58 -7.80
C SER A 28 -2.47 -16.86 -6.39
N LYS A 29 -1.57 -17.15 -5.44
CA LYS A 29 -1.92 -17.34 -4.03
C LYS A 29 -2.51 -16.08 -3.42
N ASN A 30 -1.84 -14.94 -3.56
CA ASN A 30 -2.30 -13.67 -2.97
C ASN A 30 -3.67 -13.25 -3.51
N VAL A 31 -3.90 -13.38 -4.82
CA VAL A 31 -5.20 -13.06 -5.44
C VAL A 31 -6.28 -14.02 -4.94
N MET A 32 -5.98 -15.32 -4.83
CA MET A 32 -6.93 -16.30 -4.31
C MET A 32 -7.33 -15.99 -2.87
N GLU A 33 -6.35 -15.72 -2.00
CA GLU A 33 -6.59 -15.34 -0.60
C GLU A 33 -7.45 -14.07 -0.49
N SER A 34 -7.20 -13.05 -1.32
CA SER A 34 -8.01 -11.83 -1.36
C SER A 34 -9.46 -12.10 -1.78
N ILE A 35 -9.67 -12.98 -2.77
CA ILE A 35 -11.01 -13.38 -3.23
C ILE A 35 -11.74 -14.20 -2.16
N GLU A 36 -11.07 -15.17 -1.54
CA GLU A 36 -11.64 -15.97 -0.46
C GLU A 36 -12.06 -15.11 0.72
N LYS A 37 -11.20 -14.21 1.16
CA LYS A 37 -11.48 -13.23 2.21
C LYS A 37 -12.67 -12.33 1.85
N PHE A 38 -12.72 -11.84 0.62
CA PHE A 38 -13.84 -11.03 0.15
C PHE A 38 -15.18 -11.77 0.17
N LEU A 39 -15.20 -13.05 -0.21
CA LEU A 39 -16.43 -13.84 -0.35
C LEU A 39 -16.90 -14.46 0.97
N PHE A 40 -15.98 -14.95 1.79
CA PHE A 40 -16.30 -15.82 2.91
C PHE A 40 -16.08 -15.19 4.28
N GLU A 41 -15.19 -14.19 4.41
CA GLU A 41 -14.97 -13.56 5.69
C GLU A 41 -16.03 -12.49 6.01
N LYS A 42 -16.59 -12.58 7.21
CA LYS A 42 -17.35 -11.48 7.79
C LYS A 42 -16.33 -10.48 8.36
N ARG A 43 -16.32 -9.26 7.85
CA ARG A 43 -15.54 -8.19 8.47
C ARG A 43 -16.06 -7.94 9.88
N GLU A 44 -15.17 -8.11 10.83
CA GLU A 44 -15.41 -7.67 12.20
C GLU A 44 -15.30 -6.13 12.29
N ASP A 45 -16.07 -5.54 13.19
CA ASP A 45 -15.99 -4.11 13.46
C ASP A 45 -14.62 -3.82 14.09
N VAL A 46 -13.82 -2.98 13.43
CA VAL A 46 -12.48 -2.62 13.91
C VAL A 46 -12.63 -1.60 15.01
N THR A 47 -12.31 -2.00 16.24
CA THR A 47 -12.35 -1.15 17.44
C THR A 47 -10.99 -0.62 17.85
N THR A 48 -9.92 -0.95 17.10
CA THR A 48 -8.55 -0.57 17.40
C THR A 48 -7.95 0.29 16.30
N LEU A 49 -7.12 1.26 16.69
CA LEU A 49 -6.34 2.07 15.75
C LEU A 49 -5.38 1.18 14.95
N ARG A 50 -5.20 1.51 13.67
CA ARG A 50 -4.23 0.86 12.79
C ARG A 50 -3.27 1.89 12.20
N LEU A 51 -2.03 1.49 11.93
CA LEU A 51 -1.03 2.38 11.31
C LEU A 51 -1.53 2.96 9.98
N SER A 52 -2.30 2.20 9.20
CA SER A 52 -2.89 2.68 7.95
C SER A 52 -3.95 3.79 8.10
N GLN A 53 -4.37 4.09 9.33
CA GLN A 53 -5.34 5.14 9.64
C GLN A 53 -4.71 6.38 10.25
N ILE A 54 -3.43 6.31 10.63
CA ILE A 54 -2.75 7.35 11.43
C ILE A 54 -2.75 8.74 10.77
N GLY A 55 -2.87 8.80 9.45
CA GLY A 55 -2.99 10.05 8.69
C GLY A 55 -4.37 10.72 8.72
N ARG A 56 -5.38 10.07 9.31
CA ARG A 56 -6.73 10.65 9.42
C ARG A 56 -6.76 11.76 10.47
N PRO A 57 -7.71 12.72 10.36
CA PRO A 57 -7.92 13.73 11.40
C PRO A 57 -8.19 13.11 12.78
N ASP A 58 -7.61 13.64 13.84
CA ASP A 58 -7.70 13.10 15.21
C ASP A 58 -9.16 12.93 15.67
N ARG A 59 -10.03 13.89 15.33
CA ARG A 59 -11.46 13.80 15.63
C ARG A 59 -12.11 12.57 14.97
N GLN A 60 -11.72 12.23 13.75
CA GLN A 60 -12.23 11.05 13.08
C GLN A 60 -11.73 9.77 13.74
N LEU A 61 -10.42 9.71 14.07
CA LEU A 61 -9.83 8.57 14.79
C LEU A 61 -10.50 8.37 16.14
N TRP A 62 -10.78 9.46 16.87
CA TRP A 62 -11.48 9.39 18.14
C TRP A 62 -12.88 8.77 17.99
N TYR A 63 -13.66 9.19 16.99
CA TYR A 63 -14.99 8.62 16.72
C TYR A 63 -14.89 7.15 16.29
N ASP A 64 -13.91 6.79 15.49
CA ASP A 64 -13.72 5.41 15.02
C ASP A 64 -13.42 4.46 16.20
N ILE A 65 -12.79 4.94 17.28
CA ILE A 65 -12.36 4.12 18.44
C ILE A 65 -13.36 4.20 19.61
N LYS A 66 -13.86 5.40 19.94
CA LYS A 66 -14.59 5.67 21.17
C LYS A 66 -16.11 5.74 21.03
N SER A 67 -16.61 5.78 19.80
CA SER A 67 -18.05 5.95 19.58
C SER A 67 -18.77 4.61 19.79
N ASP A 68 -19.84 4.64 20.61
CA ASP A 68 -20.80 3.53 20.71
C ASP A 68 -21.63 3.35 19.42
N ILE A 69 -21.42 4.22 18.44
CA ILE A 69 -22.07 4.17 17.14
C ILE A 69 -21.34 3.12 16.31
N LYS A 70 -22.00 1.99 16.05
CA LYS A 70 -21.46 0.97 15.18
C LYS A 70 -21.10 1.56 13.81
N PRO A 71 -19.89 1.30 13.31
CA PRO A 71 -19.48 1.78 11.99
C PRO A 71 -20.50 1.31 10.95
N LYS A 72 -20.86 2.23 10.04
CA LYS A 72 -21.76 1.88 8.93
C LYS A 72 -21.16 0.75 8.11
N LYS A 73 -21.92 -0.33 7.94
CA LYS A 73 -21.48 -1.44 7.07
C LYS A 73 -21.12 -0.90 5.69
N LEU A 74 -19.95 -1.27 5.22
CA LEU A 74 -19.53 -0.95 3.87
C LEU A 74 -20.50 -1.53 2.86
N ASP A 75 -20.95 -0.72 1.90
CA ASP A 75 -21.77 -1.20 0.81
C ASP A 75 -20.98 -2.12 -0.15
N ALA A 76 -21.69 -2.88 -0.97
CA ALA A 76 -21.07 -3.83 -1.88
C ALA A 76 -20.11 -3.16 -2.88
N LYS A 77 -20.43 -1.93 -3.34
CA LYS A 77 -19.58 -1.18 -4.28
C LYS A 77 -18.25 -0.80 -3.65
N THR A 78 -18.27 -0.35 -2.40
CA THR A 78 -17.06 -0.01 -1.63
C THR A 78 -16.23 -1.26 -1.38
N ARG A 79 -16.85 -2.39 -1.07
CA ARG A 79 -16.14 -3.67 -0.88
C ARG A 79 -15.44 -4.12 -2.17
N ILE A 80 -16.09 -4.00 -3.33
CA ILE A 80 -15.48 -4.31 -4.63
C ILE A 80 -14.28 -3.39 -4.89
N LYS A 81 -14.37 -2.10 -4.55
CA LYS A 81 -13.21 -1.18 -4.70
C LYS A 81 -12.01 -1.59 -3.85
N PHE A 82 -12.23 -2.13 -2.65
CA PHE A 82 -11.14 -2.65 -1.83
C PHE A 82 -10.51 -3.91 -2.44
N LEU A 83 -11.34 -4.83 -2.93
CA LEU A 83 -10.82 -6.00 -3.67
C LEU A 83 -9.99 -5.58 -4.89
N TYR A 84 -10.41 -4.57 -5.65
CA TYR A 84 -9.59 -4.02 -6.73
C TYR A 84 -8.24 -3.51 -6.24
N GLY A 85 -8.22 -2.86 -5.07
CA GLY A 85 -6.98 -2.40 -4.44
C GLY A 85 -6.03 -3.56 -4.17
N GLU A 86 -6.50 -4.61 -3.51
CA GLU A 86 -5.74 -5.79 -3.14
C GLU A 86 -5.20 -6.56 -4.37
N ILE A 87 -6.02 -6.70 -5.42
CA ILE A 87 -5.59 -7.34 -6.68
C ILE A 87 -4.54 -6.49 -7.40
N LEU A 88 -4.70 -5.17 -7.45
CA LEU A 88 -3.75 -4.28 -8.11
C LEU A 88 -2.44 -4.17 -7.34
N GLU A 89 -2.46 -4.25 -6.02
CA GLU A 89 -1.27 -4.38 -5.19
C GLU A 89 -0.50 -5.66 -5.54
N SER A 90 -1.18 -6.81 -5.55
CA SER A 90 -0.58 -8.08 -5.94
C SER A 90 -0.02 -8.03 -7.37
N LEU A 91 -0.71 -7.36 -8.31
CA LEU A 91 -0.24 -7.16 -9.67
C LEU A 91 1.04 -6.31 -9.72
N ALA A 92 1.11 -5.23 -8.94
CA ALA A 92 2.30 -4.37 -8.91
C ALA A 92 3.52 -5.12 -8.35
N ILE A 93 3.33 -5.96 -7.33
CA ILE A 93 4.36 -6.86 -6.79
C ILE A 93 4.83 -7.83 -7.88
N LEU A 94 3.90 -8.52 -8.54
CA LEU A 94 4.21 -9.43 -9.65
C LEU A 94 5.06 -8.75 -10.73
N LEU A 95 4.69 -7.52 -11.12
CA LEU A 95 5.40 -6.78 -12.18
C LEU A 95 6.81 -6.37 -11.74
N ALA A 96 7.00 -6.00 -10.47
CA ALA A 96 8.31 -5.70 -9.91
C ALA A 96 9.21 -6.96 -9.92
N GLU A 97 8.74 -8.09 -9.40
CA GLU A 97 9.49 -9.35 -9.41
C GLU A 97 9.80 -9.83 -10.84
N ALA A 98 8.81 -9.78 -11.74
CA ALA A 98 8.98 -10.16 -13.14
C ALA A 98 10.01 -9.31 -13.88
N SER A 99 10.21 -8.06 -13.47
CA SER A 99 11.21 -7.15 -14.03
C SER A 99 12.59 -7.25 -13.37
N GLY A 100 12.77 -8.22 -12.46
CA GLY A 100 14.05 -8.56 -11.85
C GLY A 100 14.38 -7.79 -10.58
N HIS A 101 13.41 -7.08 -9.99
CA HIS A 101 13.57 -6.45 -8.69
C HIS A 101 13.40 -7.45 -7.55
N ASP A 102 14.17 -7.28 -6.48
CA ASP A 102 14.02 -8.06 -5.25
C ASP A 102 12.82 -7.55 -4.46
N VAL A 103 11.81 -8.41 -4.26
CA VAL A 103 10.64 -8.08 -3.45
C VAL A 103 10.64 -8.95 -2.19
N SER A 104 10.57 -8.30 -1.04
CA SER A 104 10.68 -8.97 0.26
C SER A 104 9.73 -8.36 1.30
N GLU A 105 9.63 -8.99 2.46
CA GLU A 105 8.82 -8.56 3.60
C GLU A 105 7.36 -8.20 3.26
N MET A 106 6.75 -8.93 2.33
CA MET A 106 5.36 -8.71 1.92
C MET A 106 4.41 -8.89 3.10
N GLN A 107 3.51 -7.90 3.30
CA GLN A 107 2.49 -7.88 4.34
C GLN A 107 3.05 -8.11 5.76
N LYS A 108 4.32 -7.74 6.00
CA LYS A 108 4.93 -7.87 7.31
C LYS A 108 4.29 -6.90 8.30
N MET A 109 3.95 -7.43 9.47
CA MET A 109 3.38 -6.64 10.55
C MET A 109 4.42 -5.72 11.16
N GLU A 110 4.05 -4.46 11.33
CA GLU A 110 4.82 -3.44 12.03
C GLU A 110 4.00 -2.88 13.20
N GLU A 111 4.69 -2.37 14.24
CA GLU A 111 4.05 -1.86 15.45
C GLU A 111 4.79 -0.61 15.97
N ILE A 112 4.02 0.45 16.28
CA ILE A 112 4.51 1.64 16.97
C ILE A 112 3.58 1.92 18.15
N GLU A 113 4.13 2.03 19.37
CA GLU A 113 3.38 2.38 20.58
C GLU A 113 2.08 1.55 20.74
N GLY A 114 2.13 0.27 20.40
CA GLY A 114 0.98 -0.64 20.46
C GLY A 114 0.00 -0.55 19.27
N VAL A 115 0.20 0.38 18.35
CA VAL A 115 -0.61 0.48 17.11
C VAL A 115 0.01 -0.39 16.03
N LYS A 116 -0.78 -1.29 15.48
CA LYS A 116 -0.33 -2.30 14.50
C LYS A 116 -0.77 -1.96 13.08
N GLY A 117 0.01 -2.41 12.11
CA GLY A 117 -0.31 -2.35 10.69
C GLY A 117 0.53 -3.33 9.89
N HIS A 118 0.16 -3.56 8.64
CA HIS A 118 0.95 -4.36 7.71
C HIS A 118 1.47 -3.43 6.63
N LYS A 119 2.78 -3.43 6.43
CA LYS A 119 3.42 -2.76 5.28
C LYS A 119 3.25 -3.63 4.04
N ASP A 120 3.18 -3.01 2.87
CA ASP A 120 2.95 -3.77 1.65
C ASP A 120 4.17 -4.64 1.30
N CYS A 121 5.34 -4.04 1.09
CA CYS A 121 6.57 -4.79 0.79
C CYS A 121 7.84 -3.94 0.91
N ARG A 122 8.99 -4.57 0.67
CA ARG A 122 10.22 -3.90 0.25
C ARG A 122 10.53 -4.26 -1.20
N ILE A 123 10.99 -3.27 -1.96
CA ILE A 123 11.51 -3.45 -3.32
C ILE A 123 12.96 -2.94 -3.33
N ASP A 124 13.90 -3.82 -3.70
CA ASP A 124 15.34 -3.56 -3.64
C ASP A 124 15.80 -2.99 -2.28
N GLY A 125 15.23 -3.51 -1.20
CA GLY A 125 15.51 -3.08 0.18
C GLY A 125 14.78 -1.83 0.63
N THR A 126 14.17 -1.05 -0.26
CA THR A 126 13.39 0.15 0.09
C THR A 126 11.97 -0.22 0.51
N LEU A 127 11.47 0.35 1.60
CA LEU A 127 10.07 0.26 2.00
C LEU A 127 9.18 0.89 0.93
N VAL A 128 8.24 0.14 0.39
CA VAL A 128 7.31 0.60 -0.65
C VAL A 128 5.88 0.31 -0.23
N ASP A 129 5.06 1.35 -0.32
CA ASP A 129 3.61 1.27 -0.14
C ASP A 129 2.95 1.39 -1.52
N ILE A 130 2.10 0.42 -1.86
CA ILE A 130 1.50 0.32 -3.20
C ILE A 130 0.11 0.94 -3.19
N LYS A 131 -0.14 1.85 -4.10
CA LYS A 131 -1.43 2.57 -4.16
C LYS A 131 -2.11 2.41 -5.51
N SER A 132 -3.33 1.89 -5.49
CA SER A 132 -4.24 1.96 -6.64
C SER A 132 -5.04 3.27 -6.58
N ALA A 133 -4.87 4.15 -7.55
CA ALA A 133 -5.43 5.50 -7.52
C ALA A 133 -6.39 5.76 -8.69
N SER A 134 -7.32 6.71 -8.52
CA SER A 134 -8.01 7.33 -9.65
C SER A 134 -7.04 8.27 -10.38
N SER A 135 -7.27 8.57 -11.65
CA SER A 135 -6.38 9.45 -12.44
C SER A 135 -6.17 10.81 -11.76
N TYR A 136 -7.18 11.35 -11.07
CA TYR A 136 -7.04 12.59 -10.29
C TYR A 136 -6.04 12.44 -9.12
N SER A 137 -6.15 11.36 -8.35
CA SER A 137 -5.24 11.11 -7.23
C SER A 137 -3.85 10.65 -7.70
N PHE A 138 -3.80 9.88 -8.80
CA PHE A 138 -2.57 9.39 -9.41
C PHE A 138 -1.63 10.53 -9.84
N LYS A 139 -2.19 11.63 -10.33
CA LYS A 139 -1.41 12.81 -10.70
C LYS A 139 -0.51 13.29 -9.58
N LYS A 140 -0.96 13.22 -8.31
CA LYS A 140 -0.17 13.64 -7.15
C LYS A 140 1.06 12.79 -6.89
N PHE A 141 1.00 11.50 -7.21
CA PHE A 141 2.16 10.61 -7.16
C PHE A 141 3.12 10.92 -8.32
N LYS A 142 2.57 11.11 -9.52
CA LYS A 142 3.36 11.32 -10.75
C LYS A 142 4.11 12.65 -10.74
N ASP A 143 3.51 13.75 -10.28
CA ASP A 143 4.11 15.08 -10.23
C ASP A 143 4.79 15.41 -8.88
N GLY A 144 4.75 14.47 -7.91
CA GLY A 144 5.38 14.63 -6.60
C GLY A 144 4.61 15.54 -5.62
N SER A 145 3.48 16.12 -6.02
CA SER A 145 2.74 17.05 -5.17
C SER A 145 2.11 16.42 -3.93
N LEU A 146 2.08 15.09 -3.86
CA LEU A 146 1.58 14.37 -2.68
C LEU A 146 2.35 14.74 -1.41
N VAL A 147 3.67 14.95 -1.48
CA VAL A 147 4.51 15.24 -0.31
C VAL A 147 4.15 16.56 0.37
N THR A 148 3.55 17.50 -0.37
CA THR A 148 3.11 18.81 0.15
C THR A 148 1.60 18.96 0.23
N ASN A 149 0.83 18.09 -0.42
CA ASN A 149 -0.63 18.14 -0.49
C ASN A 149 -1.22 16.74 -0.41
N ASP A 150 -1.22 16.18 0.80
CA ASP A 150 -1.70 14.84 1.12
C ASP A 150 -3.06 14.88 1.84
N PRO A 151 -4.18 14.94 1.13
CA PRO A 151 -5.51 14.92 1.77
C PRO A 151 -5.92 13.53 2.29
N PHE A 152 -5.10 12.50 2.01
CA PHE A 152 -5.43 11.11 2.35
C PHE A 152 -4.67 10.59 3.58
N GLY A 153 -3.62 11.31 4.01
CA GLY A 153 -2.74 10.90 5.11
C GLY A 153 -1.75 9.79 4.75
N TYR A 154 -1.40 9.65 3.47
CA TYR A 154 -0.46 8.63 3.01
C TYR A 154 0.96 8.87 3.49
N ILE A 155 1.39 10.14 3.58
CA ILE A 155 2.71 10.49 4.13
C ILE A 155 2.79 10.07 5.60
N SER A 156 1.73 10.31 6.39
CA SER A 156 1.68 9.84 7.78
C SER A 156 1.73 8.32 7.88
N GLN A 157 1.01 7.62 7.01
CA GLN A 157 1.02 6.16 6.96
C GLN A 157 2.40 5.61 6.66
N ILE A 158 3.05 6.08 5.59
CA ILE A 158 4.37 5.56 5.19
C ILE A 158 5.45 5.95 6.20
N SER A 159 5.34 7.15 6.82
CA SER A 159 6.23 7.56 7.92
C SER A 159 6.13 6.61 9.12
N ALA A 160 4.92 6.16 9.45
CA ALA A 160 4.73 5.19 10.53
C ALA A 160 5.44 3.87 10.24
N TYR A 161 5.31 3.35 9.03
CA TYR A 161 6.00 2.12 8.67
C TYR A 161 7.53 2.30 8.60
N ALA A 162 8.01 3.43 8.09
CA ALA A 162 9.43 3.72 8.04
C ALA A 162 10.02 3.86 9.46
N GLU A 163 9.36 4.62 10.35
CA GLU A 163 9.78 4.79 11.75
C GLU A 163 9.82 3.45 12.49
N SER A 164 8.80 2.60 12.32
CA SER A 164 8.75 1.25 12.90
C SER A 164 9.89 0.35 12.42
N ALA A 165 10.25 0.47 11.16
CA ALA A 165 11.30 -0.33 10.53
C ALA A 165 12.72 0.25 10.71
N GLY A 166 12.85 1.49 11.22
CA GLY A 166 14.12 2.21 11.35
C GLY A 166 14.66 2.71 10.01
N ASP A 167 13.78 2.99 9.06
CA ASP A 167 14.13 3.48 7.72
C ASP A 167 14.07 5.02 7.64
N ASP A 168 15.05 5.61 6.97
CA ASP A 168 15.11 7.06 6.72
C ASP A 168 14.44 7.47 5.39
N SER A 169 14.05 6.51 4.58
CA SER A 169 13.42 6.72 3.29
C SER A 169 12.43 5.60 2.95
N ALA A 170 11.47 5.95 2.11
CA ALA A 170 10.47 5.01 1.61
C ALA A 170 9.98 5.44 0.23
N GLY A 171 9.01 4.74 -0.36
CA GLY A 171 8.43 5.16 -1.63
C GLY A 171 7.01 4.67 -1.81
N PHE A 172 6.29 5.33 -2.71
CA PHE A 172 5.01 4.86 -3.21
C PHE A 172 5.18 4.33 -4.63
N LEU A 173 4.66 3.13 -4.88
CA LEU A 173 4.41 2.64 -6.24
C LEU A 173 2.91 2.78 -6.51
N ALA A 174 2.56 3.74 -7.35
CA ALA A 174 1.17 4.02 -7.68
C ALA A 174 0.78 3.47 -9.05
N ILE A 175 -0.43 2.91 -9.15
CA ILE A 175 -1.06 2.50 -10.42
C ILE A 175 -2.35 3.30 -10.64
N ASP A 176 -2.47 3.93 -11.80
CA ASP A 176 -3.74 4.53 -12.24
C ASP A 176 -4.70 3.43 -12.69
N LYS A 177 -5.79 3.25 -11.96
CA LYS A 177 -6.82 2.23 -12.25
C LYS A 177 -7.50 2.37 -13.60
N SER A 178 -7.46 3.57 -14.19
CA SER A 178 -8.15 3.87 -15.43
C SER A 178 -7.27 3.65 -16.66
N THR A 179 -5.97 3.87 -16.53
CA THR A 179 -5.03 3.85 -17.66
C THR A 179 -4.00 2.72 -17.57
N GLY A 180 -3.77 2.17 -16.37
CA GLY A 180 -2.67 1.23 -16.11
C GLY A 180 -1.31 1.92 -15.98
N GLU A 181 -1.25 3.26 -16.00
CA GLU A 181 0.00 3.99 -15.84
C GLU A 181 0.59 3.79 -14.44
N LEU A 182 1.92 3.61 -14.37
CA LEU A 182 2.67 3.48 -13.14
C LEU A 182 3.45 4.76 -12.83
N ALA A 183 3.56 5.09 -11.55
CA ALA A 183 4.44 6.14 -11.05
C ALA A 183 5.13 5.68 -9.77
N TYR A 184 6.40 6.03 -9.62
CA TYR A 184 7.13 5.84 -8.37
C TYR A 184 7.46 7.20 -7.76
N LEU A 185 7.04 7.40 -6.50
CA LEU A 185 7.30 8.62 -5.73
C LEU A 185 8.20 8.28 -4.55
N PRO A 186 9.47 8.69 -4.54
CA PRO A 186 10.31 8.56 -3.35
C PRO A 186 9.86 9.54 -2.26
N VAL A 187 9.90 9.08 -1.01
CA VAL A 187 9.62 9.88 0.18
C VAL A 187 10.88 9.87 1.04
N GLU A 188 11.55 11.01 1.06
CA GLU A 188 12.79 11.21 1.83
C GLU A 188 12.46 11.63 3.27
N SER A 189 13.42 11.49 4.19
CA SER A 189 13.27 11.82 5.62
C SER A 189 12.73 13.23 5.87
N ILE A 190 13.08 14.21 5.03
CA ILE A 190 12.60 15.59 5.13
C ILE A 190 11.07 15.72 4.95
N HIS A 191 10.44 14.75 4.30
CA HIS A 191 9.00 14.72 4.08
C HIS A 191 8.26 13.85 5.12
N MET A 192 9.01 13.08 5.92
CA MET A 192 8.43 12.19 6.92
C MET A 192 8.07 12.94 8.19
N ILE A 193 7.04 12.47 8.86
CA ILE A 193 6.59 13.00 10.15
C ILE A 193 6.96 12.04 11.28
N ASN A 194 7.21 12.58 12.46
CA ASN A 194 7.36 11.77 13.68
C ASN A 194 5.97 11.26 14.10
N VAL A 195 5.77 9.95 13.99
CA VAL A 195 4.47 9.32 14.27
C VAL A 195 4.36 8.87 15.72
N SER A 196 5.47 8.49 16.38
CA SER A 196 5.46 8.11 17.79
C SER A 196 4.87 9.20 18.67
N ASP A 197 5.18 10.47 18.42
CA ASP A 197 4.62 11.59 19.16
C ASP A 197 3.13 11.74 18.92
N ARG A 198 2.66 11.50 17.69
CA ARG A 198 1.24 11.57 17.35
C ARG A 198 0.41 10.45 17.97
N VAL A 199 0.96 9.26 18.14
CA VAL A 199 0.25 8.11 18.73
C VAL A 199 0.09 8.27 20.23
N LYS A 200 1.01 8.97 20.92
CA LYS A 200 0.99 9.19 22.37
C LYS A 200 -0.08 10.19 22.82
N HIS A 201 -0.57 11.04 21.95
CA HIS A 201 -1.56 12.10 22.22
C HIS A 201 -2.93 11.73 21.65
#